data_0fd36fc48339d56c1ccc4ff49b235e71
#
_entry.id   0fd36fc48339d56c1ccc4ff49b235e71
#
_cell.length_a   1.000
_cell.length_b   1.000
_cell.length_c   1.000
_cell.angle_alpha   90.00
_cell.angle_beta   90.00
_cell.angle_gamma   90.00
#
_symmetry.space_group_name_H-M   'P 1'
#
loop_
_entity.id
_entity.type
_entity.pdbx_description
1 polymer ?
#
loop_
_entity_poly.entity_id
_entity_poly.type
_entity_poly.pdbx_seq_one_letter_code
_entity_poly.pdbx_strand_id
1 'polypeptide(L)'
;NIEISKASAINSKSGIISKDGSKVYASDVFFDNVQIPFAAYQKKAQHNHGLLIVKNFKAENFLVKFVKDDKSKVILNNVTQLNNKNNKKMLSTVY
;
A
#
# COMPACT_ATOMS: atom_id res chain seq x y z
N ASN A 1 13.24 -8.24 2.96
CA ASN A 1 13.10 -7.07 2.10
C ASN A 1 12.72 -7.49 0.68
N ILE A 2 11.78 -6.79 0.10
CA ILE A 2 11.31 -7.04 -1.27
C ILE A 2 11.51 -5.76 -2.06
N GLU A 3 12.12 -5.88 -3.23
CA GLU A 3 12.27 -4.76 -4.15
C GLU A 3 11.48 -5.02 -5.42
N ILE A 4 10.70 -4.02 -5.84
CA ILE A 4 9.87 -4.09 -7.03
C ILE A 4 10.22 -2.88 -7.90
N SER A 5 10.55 -3.11 -9.17
CA SER A 5 10.73 -2.03 -10.13
C SER A 5 9.88 -2.28 -11.36
N LYS A 6 9.27 -1.24 -11.88
CA LYS A 6 8.44 -1.27 -13.10
C LYS A 6 7.24 -2.22 -12.95
N ALA A 7 6.38 -1.95 -11.98
CA ALA A 7 5.14 -2.69 -11.81
C ALA A 7 3.97 -1.90 -12.39
N SER A 8 3.01 -2.61 -12.98
CA SER A 8 1.78 -2.00 -13.45
C SER A 8 0.60 -2.94 -13.26
N ALA A 9 -0.58 -2.37 -13.08
CA ALA A 9 -1.83 -3.11 -12.98
C ALA A 9 -2.99 -2.25 -13.43
N ILE A 10 -4.02 -2.87 -13.98
CA ILE A 10 -5.26 -2.22 -14.36
C ILE A 10 -6.44 -3.09 -13.90
N ASN A 11 -7.57 -2.44 -13.62
CA ASN A 11 -8.84 -3.11 -13.32
C ASN A 11 -8.69 -4.18 -12.22
N SER A 12 -8.03 -3.83 -11.14
CA SER A 12 -7.70 -4.77 -10.05
C SER A 12 -8.24 -4.28 -8.72
N LYS A 13 -8.38 -5.19 -7.77
CA LYS A 13 -8.82 -4.84 -6.41
C LYS A 13 -7.70 -4.17 -5.63
N SER A 14 -6.49 -4.69 -5.69
CA SER A 14 -5.35 -4.15 -4.95
C SER A 14 -4.09 -4.18 -5.79
N GLY A 15 -3.16 -3.29 -5.44
CA GLY A 15 -1.86 -3.22 -6.10
C GLY A 15 -0.76 -3.88 -5.26
N ILE A 16 0.04 -3.08 -4.54
CA ILE A 16 1.16 -3.58 -3.75
C ILE A 16 0.77 -3.62 -2.27
N ILE A 17 0.96 -4.77 -1.64
CA ILE A 17 0.65 -4.99 -0.23
C ILE A 17 1.91 -5.42 0.50
N SER A 18 2.22 -4.73 1.61
CA SER A 18 3.28 -5.10 2.54
C SER A 18 2.66 -5.47 3.87
N LYS A 19 2.80 -6.73 4.29
CA LYS A 19 2.14 -7.20 5.52
C LYS A 19 3.10 -7.99 6.41
N ASP A 20 2.77 -8.04 7.71
CA ASP A 20 3.37 -8.98 8.68
C ASP A 20 4.90 -8.95 8.68
N GLY A 21 5.45 -7.77 8.88
CA GLY A 21 6.90 -7.59 8.97
C GLY A 21 7.62 -7.45 7.65
N SER A 22 6.91 -7.50 6.55
CA SER A 22 7.51 -7.27 5.23
C SER A 22 7.95 -5.83 5.08
N LYS A 23 9.06 -5.63 4.36
CA LYS A 23 9.54 -4.32 3.94
C LYS A 23 9.60 -4.32 2.43
N VAL A 24 8.74 -3.53 1.80
CA VAL A 24 8.62 -3.49 0.35
C VAL A 24 9.05 -2.11 -0.14
N TYR A 25 9.98 -2.11 -1.07
CA TYR A 25 10.50 -0.91 -1.73
C TYR A 25 10.14 -1.00 -3.20
N ALA A 26 9.30 -0.10 -3.69
CA ALA A 26 8.83 -0.12 -5.07
C ALA A 26 9.17 1.18 -5.77
N SER A 27 9.45 1.10 -7.07
CA SER A 27 9.71 2.27 -7.90
C SER A 27 9.15 2.07 -9.31
N ASP A 28 8.83 3.18 -9.98
CA ASP A 28 8.32 3.18 -11.35
C ASP A 28 7.06 2.33 -11.49
N VAL A 29 6.04 2.68 -10.70
CA VAL A 29 4.79 1.94 -10.57
C VAL A 29 3.66 2.71 -11.23
N PHE A 30 2.86 2.05 -12.04
CA PHE A 30 1.68 2.63 -12.66
C PHE A 30 0.44 1.77 -12.41
N PHE A 31 -0.59 2.35 -11.78
CA PHE A 31 -1.86 1.69 -11.53
C PHE A 31 -3.01 2.53 -12.07
N ASP A 32 -3.93 1.89 -12.80
CA ASP A 32 -5.16 2.53 -13.26
C ASP A 32 -6.35 1.63 -12.95
N ASN A 33 -7.37 2.22 -12.34
CA ASN A 33 -8.56 1.50 -11.88
C ASN A 33 -8.20 0.30 -10.98
N VAL A 34 -7.25 0.54 -10.08
CA VAL A 34 -6.92 -0.36 -8.97
C VAL A 34 -7.57 0.23 -7.73
N GLN A 35 -8.49 -0.52 -7.10
CA GLN A 35 -9.31 0.04 -6.04
C GLN A 35 -8.48 0.52 -4.84
N ILE A 36 -7.49 -0.26 -4.43
CA ILE A 36 -6.58 0.06 -3.34
C ILE A 36 -5.14 -0.14 -3.84
N PRO A 37 -4.51 0.91 -4.40
CA PRO A 37 -3.17 0.78 -4.97
C PRO A 37 -2.11 0.31 -3.98
N PHE A 38 -2.16 0.79 -2.72
CA PHE A 38 -1.09 0.56 -1.76
C PHE A 38 -1.66 0.15 -0.41
N ALA A 39 -1.02 -0.82 0.25
CA ALA A 39 -1.44 -1.25 1.58
C ALA A 39 -0.24 -1.69 2.42
N ALA A 40 -0.30 -1.41 3.72
CA ALA A 40 0.66 -1.91 4.70
C ALA A 40 -0.07 -2.20 6.01
N TYR A 41 0.04 -3.43 6.52
CA TYR A 41 -0.66 -3.78 7.73
C TYR A 41 -0.05 -5.01 8.41
N GLN A 42 -0.46 -5.22 9.66
CA GLN A 42 -0.18 -6.44 10.42
C GLN A 42 -1.47 -7.23 10.54
N LYS A 43 -1.49 -8.43 9.98
CA LYS A 43 -2.65 -9.34 10.10
C LYS A 43 -2.48 -10.30 11.26
N LYS A 44 -1.26 -10.80 11.45
CA LYS A 44 -0.93 -11.78 12.50
C LYS A 44 -0.18 -11.08 13.64
N ALA A 45 -0.69 -11.21 14.87
CA ALA A 45 -0.16 -10.50 16.03
C ALA A 45 1.30 -10.83 16.33
N GLN A 46 1.77 -12.02 15.98
CA GLN A 46 3.14 -12.45 16.23
C GLN A 46 4.16 -11.85 15.25
N HIS A 47 3.71 -11.15 14.22
CA HIS A 47 4.60 -10.51 13.23
C HIS A 47 4.65 -9.00 13.44
N ASN A 48 5.67 -8.37 12.90
CA ASN A 48 5.79 -6.92 12.90
C ASN A 48 4.82 -6.27 11.92
N HIS A 49 4.67 -4.96 12.03
CA HIS A 49 3.86 -4.17 11.10
C HIS A 49 4.52 -4.10 9.72
N GLY A 50 3.75 -3.78 8.70
CA GLY A 50 4.24 -3.65 7.34
C GLY A 50 4.89 -2.30 7.09
N LEU A 51 5.82 -2.27 6.14
CA LEU A 51 6.41 -1.04 5.62
C LEU A 51 6.37 -1.07 4.11
N LEU A 52 5.81 -0.03 3.50
CA LEU A 52 5.78 0.13 2.05
C LEU A 52 6.32 1.50 1.68
N ILE A 53 7.39 1.52 0.87
CA ILE A 53 7.97 2.74 0.34
C ILE A 53 7.87 2.69 -1.17
N VAL A 54 7.21 3.68 -1.77
CA VAL A 54 7.01 3.75 -3.22
C VAL A 54 7.55 5.07 -3.73
N LYS A 55 8.40 5.01 -4.75
CA LYS A 55 8.94 6.18 -5.42
C LYS A 55 8.58 6.16 -6.90
N ASN A 56 8.29 7.34 -7.45
CA ASN A 56 7.99 7.50 -8.86
C ASN A 56 6.80 6.62 -9.27
N PHE A 57 5.62 6.93 -8.74
CA PHE A 57 4.41 6.19 -9.05
C PHE A 57 3.35 7.09 -9.67
N LYS A 58 2.42 6.46 -10.38
CA LYS A 58 1.19 7.07 -10.83
C LYS A 58 0.04 6.12 -10.51
N ALA A 59 -0.97 6.62 -9.81
CA ALA A 59 -2.18 5.86 -9.48
C ALA A 59 -3.39 6.70 -9.82
N GLU A 60 -4.26 6.18 -10.68
CA GLU A 60 -5.46 6.88 -11.15
C GLU A 60 -6.70 6.01 -10.94
N ASN A 61 -7.85 6.65 -10.74
CA ASN A 61 -9.14 5.96 -10.65
C ASN A 61 -9.17 4.89 -9.56
N PHE A 62 -8.85 5.29 -8.33
CA PHE A 62 -8.89 4.40 -7.16
C PHE A 62 -10.03 4.79 -6.21
N LEU A 63 -10.43 3.86 -5.34
CA LEU A 63 -11.37 4.16 -4.26
C LEU A 63 -10.68 4.88 -3.12
N VAL A 64 -9.60 4.29 -2.61
CA VAL A 64 -8.70 4.94 -1.66
C VAL A 64 -7.27 4.68 -2.10
N LYS A 65 -6.41 5.70 -1.98
CA LYS A 65 -5.03 5.59 -2.45
C LYS A 65 -4.25 4.54 -1.67
N PHE A 66 -4.50 4.44 -0.38
CA PHE A 66 -3.80 3.50 0.49
C PHE A 66 -4.69 3.05 1.64
N VAL A 67 -4.37 1.89 2.21
CA VAL A 67 -4.90 1.45 3.49
C VAL A 67 -3.74 0.98 4.35
N LYS A 68 -3.84 1.21 5.67
CA LYS A 68 -2.82 0.76 6.60
C LYS A 68 -3.41 0.71 8.01
N ASP A 69 -2.85 -0.10 8.87
CA ASP A 69 -3.11 0.02 10.30
C ASP A 69 -2.28 1.18 10.88
N ASP A 70 -2.53 1.52 12.14
CA ASP A 70 -1.96 2.75 12.72
C ASP A 70 -0.43 2.70 12.85
N LYS A 71 0.17 1.53 12.98
CA LYS A 71 1.61 1.39 13.20
C LYS A 71 2.40 1.00 11.95
N SER A 72 1.73 0.48 10.93
CA SER A 72 2.38 0.24 9.64
C SER A 72 2.63 1.56 8.93
N LYS A 73 3.58 1.57 7.99
CA LYS A 73 3.97 2.79 7.29
C LYS A 73 3.80 2.63 5.79
N VAL A 74 3.21 3.64 5.19
CA VAL A 74 3.15 3.82 3.73
C VAL A 74 3.78 5.16 3.42
N ILE A 75 4.86 5.16 2.64
CA ILE A 75 5.59 6.36 2.26
C ILE A 75 5.55 6.46 0.74
N LEU A 76 4.89 7.50 0.23
CA LEU A 76 4.69 7.71 -1.19
C LEU A 76 5.43 8.97 -1.63
N ASN A 77 6.42 8.82 -2.52
CA ASN A 77 7.28 9.92 -2.98
C ASN A 77 7.83 10.75 -1.82
N ASN A 78 8.39 10.05 -0.84
CA ASN A 78 9.00 10.62 0.38
C ASN A 78 8.00 11.28 1.34
N VAL A 79 6.70 11.08 1.16
CA VAL A 79 5.67 11.61 2.06
C VAL A 79 5.04 10.47 2.83
N THR A 80 5.16 10.52 4.16
CA THR A 80 4.53 9.54 5.05
C THR A 80 3.02 9.77 5.04
N GLN A 81 2.26 8.71 4.73
CA GLN A 81 0.80 8.80 4.66
C GLN A 81 0.19 8.62 6.04
N LEU A 82 -0.80 9.45 6.35
CA LEU A 82 -1.51 9.41 7.63
C LEU A 82 -2.94 8.93 7.40
N ASN A 83 -3.44 8.08 8.30
CA ASN A 83 -4.80 7.57 8.21
C ASN A 83 -5.84 8.69 8.35
N ASN A 84 -6.89 8.56 7.56
CA ASN A 84 -8.14 9.30 7.75
C ASN A 84 -9.29 8.30 7.89
N LYS A 85 -10.53 8.79 8.05
CA LYS A 85 -11.67 7.91 8.24
C LYS A 85 -11.89 6.95 7.06
N ASN A 86 -11.71 7.44 5.85
CA ASN A 86 -12.01 6.65 4.66
C ASN A 86 -11.04 5.49 4.46
N ASN A 87 -9.74 5.76 4.50
CA ASN A 87 -8.77 4.69 4.27
C ASN A 87 -8.70 3.71 5.45
N LYS A 88 -8.88 4.18 6.67
CA LYS A 88 -8.92 3.30 7.84
C LYS A 88 -10.11 2.34 7.78
N LYS A 89 -11.25 2.84 7.33
CA LYS A 89 -12.47 2.06 7.18
C LYS A 89 -12.33 0.94 6.16
N MET A 90 -11.49 1.13 5.15
CA MET A 90 -11.28 0.17 4.06
C MET A 90 -10.23 -0.90 4.37
N LEU A 91 -9.59 -0.86 5.54
CA LEU A 91 -8.50 -1.79 5.85
C LEU A 91 -8.97 -3.25 5.82
N SER A 92 -10.16 -3.54 6.31
CA SER A 92 -10.68 -4.91 6.34
C SER A 92 -10.89 -5.51 4.94
N THR A 93 -10.94 -4.70 3.90
CA THR A 93 -11.16 -5.21 2.54
C THR A 93 -9.92 -5.87 1.94
N VAL A 94 -8.73 -5.63 2.50
CA VAL A 94 -7.47 -6.22 2.00
C VAL A 94 -6.97 -7.38 2.87
N TYR A 95 -7.61 -7.63 3.98
CA TYR A 95 -7.25 -8.74 4.86
C TYR A 95 -7.51 -10.10 4.23
#